data_d79fb4ef6d94943d6d1f25aabc93bc65
#
_entry.id   d79fb4ef6d94943d6d1f25aabc93bc65
#
_cell.length_a   1.000
_cell.length_b   1.000
_cell.length_c   1.000
_cell.angle_alpha   90.00
_cell.angle_beta   90.00
_cell.angle_gamma   90.00
#
_symmetry.space_group_name_H-M   'P 1'
#
loop_
_entity.id
_entity.type
_entity.pdbx_description
1 polymer ?
#
loop_
_entity_poly.entity_id
_entity_poly.type
_entity_poly.pdbx_seq_one_letter_code
_entity_poly.pdbx_strand_id
1 'polypeptide(L)'
;MTLSWNEIKDRALHFSKEWADTSNEEADAKPFLVEFFNVFGISSKRVGTFEHRVKKLDEKDGYIDLLWKGTILIEMKSRGKNLDRAYQQAIDYTYGLKQHELPKYILVSDFENFRLFDLGEEKHVEFKLNDLVNNVQHFGYILGYQKKVYKEQDPANIKAAELMGKLHDRPLLS
;
A
#
# COMPACT_ATOMS: atom_id res chain seq x y z
N MET A 1 -8.91 16.63 -8.78
CA MET A 1 -10.27 16.22 -8.39
C MET A 1 -10.25 14.79 -7.87
N THR A 2 -10.83 14.56 -6.71
CA THR A 2 -10.85 13.24 -6.09
C THR A 2 -11.97 12.38 -6.69
N LEU A 3 -11.65 11.14 -7.00
CA LEU A 3 -12.64 10.20 -7.51
C LEU A 3 -13.56 9.74 -6.37
N SER A 4 -14.80 9.44 -6.71
CA SER A 4 -15.73 8.82 -5.76
C SER A 4 -15.33 7.36 -5.56
N TRP A 5 -15.78 6.76 -4.45
CA TRP A 5 -15.53 5.34 -4.21
C TRP A 5 -16.17 4.44 -5.29
N ASN A 6 -17.31 4.85 -5.84
CA ASN A 6 -17.93 4.08 -6.92
C ASN A 6 -17.07 4.09 -8.18
N GLU A 7 -16.48 5.24 -8.51
CA GLU A 7 -15.55 5.33 -9.64
C GLU A 7 -14.30 4.49 -9.41
N ILE A 8 -13.77 4.53 -8.20
CA ILE A 8 -12.60 3.73 -7.83
C ILE A 8 -12.91 2.23 -7.97
N LYS A 9 -14.08 1.80 -7.52
CA LYS A 9 -14.49 0.40 -7.65
C LYS A 9 -14.64 -0.02 -9.10
N ASP A 10 -15.22 0.83 -9.94
CA ASP A 10 -15.33 0.56 -11.37
C ASP A 10 -13.96 0.40 -12.02
N ARG A 11 -13.05 1.30 -11.69
CA ARG A 11 -11.68 1.25 -12.20
C ARG A 11 -10.94 0.01 -11.69
N ALA A 12 -11.15 -0.37 -10.42
CA ALA A 12 -10.54 -1.55 -9.82
C ALA A 12 -10.99 -2.82 -10.52
N LEU A 13 -12.28 -2.90 -10.85
CA LEU A 13 -12.84 -4.05 -11.55
C LEU A 13 -12.24 -4.18 -12.94
N HIS A 14 -12.14 -3.07 -13.66
CA HIS A 14 -11.54 -3.03 -14.98
C HIS A 14 -10.05 -3.41 -14.94
N PHE A 15 -9.32 -2.84 -13.99
CA PHE A 15 -7.91 -3.13 -13.77
C PHE A 15 -7.66 -4.61 -13.50
N SER A 16 -8.47 -5.23 -12.65
CA SER A 16 -8.30 -6.63 -12.31
C SER A 16 -8.52 -7.56 -13.51
N LYS A 17 -9.41 -7.20 -14.42
CA LYS A 17 -9.61 -7.96 -15.66
C LYS A 17 -8.45 -7.77 -16.64
N GLU A 18 -7.99 -6.54 -16.75
CA GLU A 18 -6.91 -6.19 -17.69
C GLU A 18 -5.59 -6.86 -17.33
N TRP A 19 -5.30 -6.98 -16.04
CA TRP A 19 -4.02 -7.52 -15.57
C TRP A 19 -4.09 -8.97 -15.09
N ALA A 20 -5.20 -9.66 -15.35
CA ALA A 20 -5.44 -11.02 -14.83
C ALA A 20 -4.35 -12.04 -15.21
N ASP A 21 -3.77 -11.90 -16.40
CA ASP A 21 -2.81 -12.87 -16.91
C ASP A 21 -1.35 -12.42 -16.79
N THR A 22 -1.10 -11.31 -16.10
CA THR A 22 0.25 -10.76 -15.95
C THR A 22 1.06 -11.57 -14.95
N SER A 23 2.32 -11.85 -15.27
CA SER A 23 3.13 -12.72 -14.43
C SER A 23 4.60 -12.32 -14.30
N ASN A 24 5.12 -11.47 -15.15
CA ASN A 24 6.57 -11.18 -15.24
C ASN A 24 6.90 -9.81 -14.64
N GLU A 25 7.58 -9.80 -13.48
CA GLU A 25 7.89 -8.56 -12.78
C GLU A 25 8.83 -7.64 -13.56
N GLU A 26 9.82 -8.19 -14.27
CA GLU A 26 10.77 -7.35 -15.01
C GLU A 26 10.10 -6.55 -16.11
N ALA A 27 9.18 -7.17 -16.83
CA ALA A 27 8.50 -6.51 -17.93
C ALA A 27 7.35 -5.64 -17.49
N ASP A 28 6.61 -6.06 -16.46
CA ASP A 28 5.27 -5.55 -16.19
C ASP A 28 5.09 -4.82 -14.86
N ALA A 29 6.07 -4.88 -13.95
CA ALA A 29 5.90 -4.27 -12.63
C ALA A 29 5.61 -2.78 -12.70
N LYS A 30 6.40 -2.04 -13.46
CA LYS A 30 6.21 -0.59 -13.54
C LYS A 30 4.88 -0.19 -14.18
N PRO A 31 4.52 -0.69 -15.38
CA PRO A 31 3.22 -0.35 -15.95
C PRO A 31 2.05 -0.82 -15.08
N PHE A 32 2.18 -1.96 -14.42
CA PHE A 32 1.16 -2.45 -13.49
C PHE A 32 0.95 -1.45 -12.36
N LEU A 33 2.03 -0.97 -11.75
CA LEU A 33 1.95 -0.02 -10.64
C LEU A 33 1.43 1.35 -11.08
N VAL A 34 1.82 1.82 -12.27
CA VAL A 34 1.28 3.06 -12.82
C VAL A 34 -0.24 2.96 -12.95
N GLU A 35 -0.72 1.85 -13.50
CA GLU A 35 -2.15 1.64 -13.68
C GLU A 35 -2.86 1.39 -12.36
N PHE A 36 -2.19 0.74 -11.41
CA PHE A 36 -2.74 0.54 -10.08
C PHE A 36 -3.07 1.88 -9.42
N PHE A 37 -2.14 2.84 -9.46
CA PHE A 37 -2.40 4.16 -8.89
C PHE A 37 -3.45 4.93 -9.67
N ASN A 38 -3.56 4.70 -10.98
CA ASN A 38 -4.62 5.29 -11.78
C ASN A 38 -6.02 4.85 -11.34
N VAL A 39 -6.13 3.65 -10.76
CA VAL A 39 -7.40 3.19 -10.17
C VAL A 39 -7.92 4.21 -9.16
N PHE A 40 -6.99 4.80 -8.41
CA PHE A 40 -7.32 5.79 -7.37
C PHE A 40 -7.25 7.22 -7.86
N GLY A 41 -7.04 7.43 -9.15
CA GLY A 41 -6.92 8.76 -9.72
C GLY A 41 -5.61 9.47 -9.42
N ILE A 42 -4.57 8.71 -9.08
CA ILE A 42 -3.25 9.23 -8.73
C ILE A 42 -2.30 9.03 -9.90
N SER A 43 -1.68 10.13 -10.37
CA SER A 43 -0.71 10.03 -11.47
C SER A 43 0.64 9.54 -10.96
N SER A 44 1.39 8.87 -11.82
CA SER A 44 2.71 8.36 -11.48
C SER A 44 3.68 9.47 -11.08
N LYS A 45 3.49 10.68 -11.58
CA LYS A 45 4.33 11.83 -11.22
C LYS A 45 4.19 12.21 -9.74
N ARG A 46 3.04 11.94 -9.16
CA ARG A 46 2.75 12.25 -7.76
C ARG A 46 3.27 11.20 -6.79
N VAL A 47 3.33 9.96 -7.26
CA VAL A 47 3.58 8.81 -6.40
C VAL A 47 5.00 8.78 -5.87
N GLY A 48 5.98 9.00 -6.70
CA GLY A 48 7.34 8.90 -6.18
C GLY A 48 8.30 8.25 -7.14
N THR A 49 9.23 7.49 -6.59
CA THR A 49 10.38 6.97 -7.32
C THR A 49 10.22 5.49 -7.61
N PHE A 50 10.23 5.14 -8.90
CA PHE A 50 10.35 3.76 -9.35
C PHE A 50 11.81 3.34 -9.32
N GLU A 51 12.07 2.08 -8.98
CA GLU A 51 13.43 1.52 -8.94
C GLU A 51 14.35 2.36 -8.06
N HIS A 52 13.83 2.75 -6.89
CA HIS A 52 14.56 3.59 -5.95
C HIS A 52 15.76 2.84 -5.36
N ARG A 53 16.96 3.40 -5.54
CA ARG A 53 18.19 2.79 -5.06
C ARG A 53 18.36 3.02 -3.55
N VAL A 54 18.72 1.96 -2.82
CA VAL A 54 19.02 2.04 -1.39
C VAL A 54 20.28 1.24 -1.07
N LYS A 55 20.96 1.62 0.02
CA LYS A 55 22.04 0.83 0.62
C LYS A 55 21.41 -0.12 1.64
N LYS A 56 21.62 -1.42 1.45
CA LYS A 56 21.16 -2.43 2.39
C LYS A 56 22.11 -2.54 3.59
N LEU A 57 21.72 -3.29 4.60
CA LEU A 57 22.56 -3.52 5.78
C LEU A 57 23.91 -4.15 5.44
N ASP A 58 23.98 -4.96 4.39
CA ASP A 58 25.22 -5.57 3.92
C ASP A 58 26.05 -4.63 3.03
N GLU A 59 25.66 -3.37 2.95
CA GLU A 59 26.27 -2.30 2.16
C GLU A 59 26.20 -2.49 0.64
N LYS A 60 25.47 -3.52 0.18
CA LYS A 60 25.20 -3.71 -1.24
C LYS A 60 24.01 -2.85 -1.66
N ASP A 61 23.99 -2.48 -2.94
CA ASP A 61 22.88 -1.73 -3.48
C ASP A 61 21.65 -2.62 -3.62
N GLY A 62 20.49 -2.07 -3.28
CA GLY A 62 19.21 -2.67 -3.55
C GLY A 62 18.33 -1.68 -4.30
N TYR A 63 17.28 -2.17 -4.94
CA TYR A 63 16.36 -1.32 -5.70
C TYR A 63 14.94 -1.64 -5.28
N ILE A 64 14.26 -0.62 -4.75
CA ILE A 64 12.85 -0.70 -4.38
C ILE A 64 12.04 -0.46 -5.64
N ASP A 65 11.08 -1.35 -5.94
CA ASP A 65 10.28 -1.20 -7.15
C ASP A 65 9.52 0.12 -7.18
N LEU A 66 8.93 0.50 -6.05
CA LEU A 66 8.31 1.81 -5.92
C LEU A 66 8.42 2.30 -4.49
N LEU A 67 8.87 3.54 -4.32
CA LEU A 67 8.87 4.20 -3.03
C LEU A 67 8.13 5.53 -3.13
N TRP A 68 7.04 5.64 -2.39
CA TRP A 68 6.37 6.91 -2.13
C TRP A 68 6.75 7.30 -0.72
N LYS A 69 7.73 8.18 -0.61
CA LYS A 69 8.35 8.57 0.67
C LYS A 69 7.30 8.95 1.70
N GLY A 70 7.43 8.37 2.90
CA GLY A 70 6.52 8.61 4.00
C GLY A 70 5.17 7.93 3.88
N THR A 71 4.91 7.23 2.78
CA THR A 71 3.59 6.65 2.51
C THR A 71 3.64 5.15 2.31
N ILE A 72 4.19 4.69 1.18
CA ILE A 72 4.14 3.27 0.85
C ILE A 72 5.41 2.83 0.10
N LEU A 73 5.88 1.64 0.44
CA LEU A 73 6.93 0.94 -0.28
C LEU A 73 6.28 -0.28 -0.92
N ILE A 74 6.53 -0.49 -2.21
CA ILE A 74 5.96 -1.64 -2.94
C ILE A 74 7.06 -2.50 -3.52
N GLU A 75 6.98 -3.81 -3.28
CA GLU A 75 7.82 -4.82 -3.89
C GLU A 75 6.96 -5.77 -4.71
N MET A 76 7.32 -5.90 -5.97
CA MET A 76 6.65 -6.80 -6.90
C MET A 76 7.49 -8.05 -7.12
N LYS A 77 6.84 -9.17 -7.29
CA LYS A 77 7.47 -10.44 -7.65
C LYS A 77 6.71 -11.05 -8.81
N SER A 78 7.39 -11.90 -9.56
CA SER A 78 6.73 -12.67 -10.61
C SER A 78 5.73 -13.63 -9.97
N ARG A 79 4.68 -13.95 -10.72
CA ARG A 79 3.58 -14.78 -10.23
C ARG A 79 4.09 -16.08 -9.64
N GLY A 80 3.62 -16.41 -8.45
CA GLY A 80 3.97 -17.65 -7.75
C GLY A 80 5.22 -17.57 -6.88
N LYS A 81 5.90 -16.43 -6.85
CA LYS A 81 7.06 -16.26 -5.98
C LYS A 81 6.66 -16.07 -4.53
N ASN A 82 7.60 -16.30 -3.62
CA ASN A 82 7.35 -16.25 -2.19
C ASN A 82 7.18 -14.81 -1.70
N LEU A 83 5.96 -14.47 -1.26
CA LEU A 83 5.66 -13.12 -0.77
C LEU A 83 6.19 -12.87 0.65
N ASP A 84 6.45 -13.91 1.43
CA ASP A 84 7.11 -13.75 2.73
C ASP A 84 8.52 -13.20 2.52
N ARG A 85 9.23 -13.74 1.53
CA ARG A 85 10.57 -13.25 1.18
C ARG A 85 10.52 -11.85 0.62
N ALA A 86 9.49 -11.54 -0.17
CA ALA A 86 9.29 -10.19 -0.70
C ALA A 86 9.12 -9.19 0.44
N TYR A 87 8.35 -9.55 1.46
CA TYR A 87 8.15 -8.69 2.63
C TYR A 87 9.46 -8.49 3.40
N GLN A 88 10.23 -9.55 3.64
CA GLN A 88 11.52 -9.44 4.30
C GLN A 88 12.47 -8.55 3.51
N GLN A 89 12.48 -8.68 2.21
CA GLN A 89 13.29 -7.83 1.33
C GLN A 89 12.87 -6.37 1.47
N ALA A 90 11.57 -6.10 1.51
CA ALA A 90 11.04 -4.76 1.70
C ALA A 90 11.49 -4.17 3.04
N ILE A 91 11.39 -4.95 4.11
CA ILE A 91 11.85 -4.53 5.45
C ILE A 91 13.35 -4.23 5.42
N ASP A 92 14.15 -5.09 4.78
CA ASP A 92 15.59 -4.88 4.68
C ASP A 92 15.91 -3.54 3.99
N TYR A 93 15.15 -3.20 2.96
CA TYR A 93 15.34 -1.92 2.25
C TYR A 93 15.08 -0.72 3.15
N THR A 94 14.17 -0.83 4.12
CA THR A 94 13.85 0.30 5.00
C THR A 94 15.05 0.75 5.83
N TYR A 95 15.99 -0.14 6.11
CA TYR A 95 17.19 0.22 6.86
C TYR A 95 18.10 1.19 6.10
N GLY A 96 17.96 1.25 4.77
CA GLY A 96 18.72 2.18 3.93
C GLY A 96 18.01 3.50 3.69
N LEU A 97 16.82 3.69 4.26
CA LEU A 97 16.05 4.91 4.07
C LEU A 97 16.25 5.87 5.23
N LYS A 98 16.16 7.17 4.92
CA LYS A 98 16.16 8.21 5.94
C LYS A 98 14.82 8.20 6.67
N GLN A 99 14.80 8.72 7.89
CA GLN A 99 13.60 8.69 8.72
C GLN A 99 12.35 9.26 8.02
N HIS A 100 12.50 10.39 7.34
CA HIS A 100 11.38 11.02 6.65
C HIS A 100 10.92 10.24 5.41
N GLU A 101 11.73 9.30 4.92
CA GLU A 101 11.41 8.46 3.77
C GLU A 101 10.70 7.18 4.16
N LEU A 102 10.76 6.81 5.46
CA LEU A 102 10.19 5.54 5.91
C LEU A 102 8.70 5.44 5.59
N PRO A 103 8.28 4.34 4.97
CA PRO A 103 6.87 4.17 4.62
C PRO A 103 6.04 3.82 5.85
N LYS A 104 4.75 4.14 5.79
CA LYS A 104 3.78 3.69 6.79
C LYS A 104 3.17 2.35 6.41
N TYR A 105 3.25 2.03 5.13
CA TYR A 105 2.67 0.79 4.58
C TYR A 105 3.68 0.12 3.68
N ILE A 106 3.62 -1.21 3.63
CA ILE A 106 4.35 -2.01 2.65
C ILE A 106 3.34 -2.86 1.90
N LEU A 107 3.41 -2.81 0.58
CA LEU A 107 2.61 -3.68 -0.28
C LEU A 107 3.54 -4.63 -1.00
N VAL A 108 3.26 -5.93 -0.92
CA VAL A 108 3.96 -6.92 -1.74
C VAL A 108 2.93 -7.64 -2.59
N SER A 109 3.29 -7.95 -3.83
CA SER A 109 2.37 -8.57 -4.77
C SER A 109 3.12 -9.37 -5.82
N ASP A 110 2.46 -10.42 -6.30
CA ASP A 110 2.93 -11.20 -7.45
C ASP A 110 1.94 -11.07 -8.62
N PHE A 111 1.26 -9.93 -8.72
CA PHE A 111 0.20 -9.61 -9.68
C PHE A 111 -1.14 -10.27 -9.34
N GLU A 112 -1.14 -11.46 -8.80
CA GLU A 112 -2.37 -12.15 -8.40
C GLU A 112 -2.70 -11.95 -6.93
N ASN A 113 -1.69 -12.06 -6.07
CA ASN A 113 -1.85 -11.96 -4.62
C ASN A 113 -1.30 -10.63 -4.13
N PHE A 114 -2.01 -10.02 -3.19
CA PHE A 114 -1.62 -8.77 -2.57
C PHE A 114 -1.57 -8.95 -1.07
N ARG A 115 -0.52 -8.43 -0.44
CA ARG A 115 -0.41 -8.32 1.02
C ARG A 115 -0.06 -6.90 1.35
N LEU A 116 -0.95 -6.22 2.06
CA LEU A 116 -0.75 -4.84 2.49
C LEU A 116 -0.52 -4.83 3.99
N PHE A 117 0.66 -4.37 4.39
CA PHE A 117 1.07 -4.29 5.79
C PHE A 117 0.96 -2.86 6.29
N ASP A 118 0.28 -2.69 7.42
CA ASP A 118 0.21 -1.42 8.13
C ASP A 118 1.27 -1.47 9.23
N LEU A 119 2.37 -0.78 9.03
CA LEU A 119 3.51 -0.85 9.95
C LEU A 119 3.23 -0.19 11.29
N GLY A 120 2.37 0.84 11.30
CA GLY A 120 2.04 1.53 12.53
C GLY A 120 1.17 0.71 13.46
N GLU A 121 0.23 -0.05 12.91
CA GLU A 121 -0.70 -0.86 13.69
C GLU A 121 -0.31 -2.34 13.71
N GLU A 122 0.80 -2.69 13.08
CA GLU A 122 1.35 -4.04 13.06
C GLU A 122 0.33 -5.10 12.65
N LYS A 123 -0.40 -4.80 11.57
CA LYS A 123 -1.39 -5.71 11.02
C LYS A 123 -1.30 -5.70 9.50
N HIS A 124 -1.90 -6.71 8.87
CA HIS A 124 -1.90 -6.79 7.41
C HIS A 124 -3.22 -7.37 6.90
N VAL A 125 -3.48 -7.12 5.62
CA VAL A 125 -4.60 -7.73 4.90
C VAL A 125 -4.06 -8.41 3.66
N GLU A 126 -4.73 -9.48 3.25
CA GLU A 126 -4.39 -10.25 2.05
C GLU A 126 -5.62 -10.37 1.19
N PHE A 127 -5.43 -10.21 -0.12
CA PHE A 127 -6.51 -10.39 -1.07
C PHE A 127 -5.93 -10.69 -2.45
N LYS A 128 -6.78 -11.17 -3.34
CA LYS A 128 -6.38 -11.44 -4.72
C LYS A 128 -6.79 -10.31 -5.63
N LEU A 129 -6.12 -10.22 -6.77
CA LEU A 129 -6.41 -9.19 -7.77
C LEU A 129 -7.88 -9.15 -8.15
N ASN A 130 -8.50 -10.32 -8.35
CA ASN A 130 -9.92 -10.39 -8.72
C ASN A 130 -10.86 -9.93 -7.61
N ASP A 131 -10.34 -9.72 -6.39
CA ASP A 131 -11.10 -9.21 -5.26
C ASP A 131 -10.65 -7.79 -4.85
N LEU A 132 -9.85 -7.15 -5.67
CA LEU A 132 -9.39 -5.77 -5.41
C LEU A 132 -10.58 -4.83 -5.21
N VAL A 133 -11.64 -5.01 -5.99
CA VAL A 133 -12.84 -4.15 -5.92
C VAL A 133 -13.43 -4.11 -4.51
N ASN A 134 -13.32 -5.19 -3.75
CA ASN A 134 -13.82 -5.26 -2.38
C ASN A 134 -12.79 -4.84 -1.33
N ASN A 135 -11.60 -4.44 -1.76
CA ASN A 135 -10.49 -4.10 -0.87
C ASN A 135 -9.91 -2.71 -1.12
N VAL A 136 -10.53 -1.93 -2.00
CA VAL A 136 -10.02 -0.58 -2.35
C VAL A 136 -9.98 0.35 -1.16
N GLN A 137 -10.86 0.17 -0.17
CA GLN A 137 -10.89 1.03 1.01
C GLN A 137 -9.62 0.96 1.85
N HIS A 138 -8.86 -0.13 1.74
CA HIS A 138 -7.59 -0.26 2.46
C HIS A 138 -6.53 0.70 1.94
N PHE A 139 -6.75 1.30 0.78
CA PHE A 139 -5.84 2.27 0.15
C PHE A 139 -6.32 3.71 0.28
N GLY A 140 -7.29 3.96 1.17
CA GLY A 140 -7.84 5.32 1.36
C GLY A 140 -6.78 6.37 1.68
N TYR A 141 -5.72 5.99 2.37
CA TYR A 141 -4.64 6.90 2.75
C TYR A 141 -3.93 7.53 1.54
N ILE A 142 -3.90 6.87 0.38
CA ILE A 142 -3.26 7.46 -0.80
C ILE A 142 -4.10 8.58 -1.41
N LEU A 143 -5.36 8.69 -0.99
CA LEU A 143 -6.24 9.78 -1.37
C LEU A 143 -6.21 10.93 -0.36
N GLY A 144 -5.32 10.84 0.64
CA GLY A 144 -5.23 11.84 1.68
C GLY A 144 -6.14 11.61 2.87
N TYR A 145 -6.89 10.51 2.90
CA TYR A 145 -7.70 10.16 4.06
C TYR A 145 -6.79 9.69 5.19
N GLN A 146 -6.94 10.32 6.35
CA GLN A 146 -6.19 9.94 7.53
C GLN A 146 -7.13 9.24 8.50
N LYS A 147 -6.65 8.20 9.14
CA LYS A 147 -7.44 7.44 10.12
C LYS A 147 -8.02 8.35 11.20
N LYS A 148 -7.23 9.30 11.66
CA LYS A 148 -7.65 10.26 12.69
C LYS A 148 -8.82 11.10 12.22
N VAL A 149 -8.74 11.68 11.02
CA VAL A 149 -9.80 12.52 10.47
C VAL A 149 -11.08 11.72 10.27
N TYR A 150 -10.94 10.52 9.74
CA TYR A 150 -12.07 9.64 9.53
C TYR A 150 -12.80 9.32 10.84
N LYS A 151 -12.05 9.00 11.89
CA LYS A 151 -12.61 8.70 13.20
C LYS A 151 -13.33 9.92 13.80
N GLU A 152 -12.83 11.11 13.55
CA GLU A 152 -13.41 12.35 14.08
C GLU A 152 -14.71 12.72 13.36
N GLN A 153 -14.87 12.34 12.11
CA GLN A 153 -16.01 12.70 11.29
C GLN A 153 -17.22 11.78 11.45
N ASP A 154 -16.99 10.55 11.85
CA ASP A 154 -18.06 9.56 12.00
C ASP A 154 -18.42 9.44 13.49
N PRO A 155 -19.64 9.82 13.89
CA PRO A 155 -20.05 9.74 15.30
C PRO A 155 -19.87 8.34 15.90
N ALA A 156 -20.15 7.29 15.14
CA ALA A 156 -19.96 5.92 15.60
C ALA A 156 -18.48 5.62 15.81
N ASN A 157 -17.64 6.08 14.90
CA ASN A 157 -16.20 5.90 15.02
C ASN A 157 -15.60 6.72 16.15
N ILE A 158 -16.12 7.94 16.35
CA ILE A 158 -15.69 8.78 17.47
C ILE A 158 -16.02 8.10 18.79
N LYS A 159 -17.23 7.58 18.93
CA LYS A 159 -17.64 6.89 20.13
C LYS A 159 -16.82 5.62 20.35
N ALA A 160 -16.60 4.85 19.30
CA ALA A 160 -15.77 3.66 19.36
C ALA A 160 -14.33 4.01 19.74
N ALA A 161 -13.79 5.08 19.17
CA ALA A 161 -12.45 5.55 19.47
C ALA A 161 -12.34 6.00 20.94
N GLU A 162 -13.35 6.68 21.46
CA GLU A 162 -13.40 7.08 22.86
C GLU A 162 -13.41 5.87 23.77
N LEU A 163 -14.23 4.87 23.47
CA LEU A 163 -14.28 3.64 24.23
C LEU A 163 -12.95 2.89 24.17
N MET A 164 -12.37 2.82 23.00
CA MET A 164 -11.06 2.18 22.83
C MET A 164 -9.96 2.99 23.52
N GLY A 165 -10.06 4.31 23.49
CA GLY A 165 -9.13 5.18 24.18
C GLY A 165 -9.17 4.96 25.68
N LYS A 166 -10.37 4.80 26.25
CA LYS A 166 -10.54 4.48 27.65
C LYS A 166 -9.99 3.11 28.00
N LEU A 167 -10.03 2.21 27.04
CA LEU A 167 -9.50 0.87 27.20
C LEU A 167 -7.99 0.83 27.02
N HIS A 168 -7.52 1.69 26.21
CA HIS A 168 -6.11 1.73 25.86
C HIS A 168 -5.36 2.80 26.56
N ASP A 169 -6.37 4.04 26.66
CA ASP A 169 -6.15 5.00 26.81
C ASP A 169 -6.27 5.68 27.08
N ARG A 170 -7.03 5.56 26.22
CA ARG A 170 -7.80 5.68 25.97
C ARG A 170 -7.72 6.13 26.19
N PRO A 171 -7.40 6.60 26.44
CA PRO A 171 -7.92 6.83 26.20
C PRO A 171 -8.00 7.32 25.82
N LEU A 172 -7.98 7.57 25.09
CA LEU A 172 -8.49 7.65 24.48
C LEU A 172 -8.43 7.98 24.33
N LEU A 173 -8.21 8.23 24.13
CA LEU A 173 -8.63 8.15 23.76
C LEU A 173 -8.36 8.20 23.64
N SER A 174 -8.00 8.22 23.60
CA SER A 174 -8.11 7.82 23.34
C SER A 174 -8.04 7.80 23.33
#